data_dc5dc14cf01e3b118c66bce304fada74
#
_entry.id   dc5dc14cf01e3b118c66bce304fada74
#
_cell.length_a   1.000
_cell.length_b   1.000
_cell.length_c   1.000
_cell.angle_alpha   90.00
_cell.angle_beta   90.00
_cell.angle_gamma   90.00
#
_symmetry.space_group_name_H-M   'P 1'
#
loop_
_entity.id
_entity.type
_entity.pdbx_description
1 polymer ?
#
loop_
_entity_poly.entity_id
_entity_poly.type
_entity_poly.pdbx_seq_one_letter_code
_entity_poly.pdbx_strand_id
1 'polypeptide(L)'
;MGAEIDNFESLMAFMPEGWEAKAKELGALQRARNVKTAEELLKLILLYLTEGKSFAGTSALLRMGGDIELNKIGVYKRVRSSAEWLKWLCEHFYRHNGLLAEKPQWLKGKQVCLVDSSEDVICGSRKSYFRLHYCLDLFTLGMRELKVTDIKTGEALTNFANLGKNDIVIGDRGYGTMPGIRYLKEQGSGFVLRLRARAFTVYNRQGRKISLLGRLKGLKAGESRSFEVRYLHEGEYVPLRICAMRKDRDSERAGFKRLKKENQHKRHGAEVSELRSAYNRYIIVATSLAEKASASQVLELYRMRWQIELVFKRLKSLFRYNEIPVKLDQTAYAWFYGKLLLAALCERLVNEGRFPLEKKRKIN
;
A
#
# COMPACT_ATOMS: atom_id res chain seq x y z
N MET A 1 -18.91 -31.93 5.28
CA MET A 1 -17.50 -32.27 5.57
C MET A 1 -16.60 -32.43 4.34
N GLY A 2 -17.11 -32.83 3.15
CA GLY A 2 -16.30 -32.99 1.93
C GLY A 2 -15.80 -31.68 1.28
N ALA A 3 -16.52 -30.59 1.38
CA ALA A 3 -16.17 -29.33 0.70
C ALA A 3 -15.00 -28.53 1.37
N GLU A 4 -14.70 -28.77 2.64
CA GLU A 4 -13.61 -28.08 3.34
C GLU A 4 -12.23 -28.67 3.06
N ILE A 5 -12.16 -29.97 2.78
CA ILE A 5 -10.90 -30.69 2.49
C ILE A 5 -10.41 -30.34 1.09
N ASP A 6 -11.32 -30.28 0.13
CA ASP A 6 -11.00 -29.92 -1.28
C ASP A 6 -10.41 -28.51 -1.41
N ASN A 7 -10.77 -27.58 -0.53
CA ASN A 7 -10.29 -26.19 -0.57
C ASN A 7 -8.84 -26.06 -0.10
N PHE A 8 -8.40 -26.80 0.93
CA PHE A 8 -7.04 -26.71 1.44
C PHE A 8 -6.04 -27.36 0.48
N GLU A 9 -6.34 -28.52 -0.08
CA GLU A 9 -5.52 -29.18 -1.11
C GLU A 9 -5.39 -28.29 -2.35
N SER A 10 -6.47 -27.63 -2.76
CA SER A 10 -6.44 -26.66 -3.85
C SER A 10 -5.52 -25.49 -3.57
N LEU A 11 -5.42 -25.03 -2.32
CA LEU A 11 -4.47 -23.98 -1.91
C LEU A 11 -3.03 -24.47 -1.98
N MET A 12 -2.77 -25.73 -1.63
CA MET A 12 -1.43 -26.31 -1.67
C MET A 12 -0.85 -26.40 -3.09
N ALA A 13 -1.71 -26.57 -4.09
CA ALA A 13 -1.30 -26.58 -5.50
C ALA A 13 -0.69 -25.24 -5.97
N PHE A 14 -0.91 -24.14 -5.23
CA PHE A 14 -0.33 -22.83 -5.54
C PHE A 14 1.02 -22.57 -4.89
N MET A 15 1.44 -23.41 -3.94
CA MET A 15 2.66 -23.15 -3.21
C MET A 15 3.88 -23.16 -4.12
N PRO A 16 4.82 -22.23 -3.95
CA PRO A 16 6.00 -22.16 -4.78
C PRO A 16 6.94 -23.34 -4.51
N GLU A 17 7.69 -23.72 -5.53
CA GLU A 17 8.72 -24.75 -5.37
C GLU A 17 9.66 -24.42 -4.20
N GLY A 18 9.99 -25.42 -3.38
CA GLY A 18 10.89 -25.27 -2.25
C GLY A 18 10.31 -24.56 -1.01
N TRP A 19 9.01 -24.23 -0.98
CA TRP A 19 8.38 -23.53 0.14
C TRP A 19 8.51 -24.25 1.50
N GLU A 20 8.54 -25.56 1.49
CA GLU A 20 8.74 -26.39 2.70
C GLU A 20 10.18 -26.30 3.23
N ALA A 21 11.16 -26.37 2.33
CA ALA A 21 12.56 -26.18 2.68
C ALA A 21 12.79 -24.78 3.25
N LYS A 22 12.12 -23.77 2.66
CA LYS A 22 12.17 -22.37 3.11
C LYS A 22 11.57 -22.17 4.50
N ALA A 23 10.55 -22.94 4.88
CA ALA A 23 10.00 -22.94 6.24
C ALA A 23 11.04 -23.32 7.29
N LYS A 24 11.92 -24.28 6.97
CA LYS A 24 13.03 -24.70 7.86
C LYS A 24 14.16 -23.65 7.87
N GLU A 25 14.58 -23.20 6.70
CA GLU A 25 15.65 -22.19 6.52
C GLU A 25 15.34 -20.90 7.28
N LEU A 26 14.11 -20.39 7.18
CA LEU A 26 13.67 -19.16 7.84
C LEU A 26 13.19 -19.37 9.29
N GLY A 27 13.38 -20.55 9.84
CA GLY A 27 13.13 -20.83 11.27
C GLY A 27 11.67 -21.02 11.66
N ALA A 28 10.74 -21.08 10.70
CA ALA A 28 9.33 -21.33 10.98
C ALA A 28 9.08 -22.74 11.52
N LEU A 29 9.83 -23.72 11.00
CA LEU A 29 9.75 -25.14 11.36
C LEU A 29 11.09 -25.68 11.86
N GLN A 30 11.53 -25.26 13.06
CA GLN A 30 12.81 -25.70 13.64
C GLN A 30 12.77 -27.08 14.28
N ARG A 31 11.66 -27.44 14.89
CA ARG A 31 11.49 -28.70 15.63
C ARG A 31 10.17 -29.36 15.21
N ALA A 32 10.28 -30.47 14.50
CA ALA A 32 9.15 -31.27 14.02
C ALA A 32 8.64 -32.21 15.14
N ARG A 33 8.00 -31.67 16.18
CA ARG A 33 7.36 -32.48 17.22
C ARG A 33 5.86 -32.66 16.91
N ASN A 34 5.00 -31.80 17.45
CA ASN A 34 3.55 -31.84 17.25
C ASN A 34 3.11 -31.27 15.91
N VAL A 35 3.90 -30.39 15.28
CA VAL A 35 3.76 -29.89 13.90
C VAL A 35 4.97 -30.41 13.14
N LYS A 36 4.76 -31.32 12.23
CA LYS A 36 5.83 -32.11 11.56
C LYS A 36 6.21 -31.54 10.20
N THR A 37 5.24 -31.00 9.47
CA THR A 37 5.41 -30.51 8.12
C THR A 37 5.13 -29.01 7.99
N ALA A 38 5.60 -28.40 6.90
CA ALA A 38 5.27 -27.01 6.55
C ALA A 38 3.78 -26.86 6.21
N GLU A 39 3.18 -27.88 5.65
CA GLU A 39 1.76 -27.95 5.36
C GLU A 39 0.90 -27.89 6.63
N GLU A 40 1.21 -28.72 7.63
CA GLU A 40 0.56 -28.67 8.94
C GLU A 40 0.74 -27.29 9.61
N LEU A 41 1.92 -26.68 9.47
CA LEU A 41 2.19 -25.34 9.97
C LEU A 41 1.32 -24.29 9.27
N LEU A 42 1.22 -24.37 7.94
CA LEU A 42 0.40 -23.43 7.17
C LEU A 42 -1.09 -23.63 7.51
N LYS A 43 -1.58 -24.85 7.63
CA LYS A 43 -2.94 -25.18 8.06
C LYS A 43 -3.26 -24.56 9.44
N LEU A 44 -2.34 -24.71 10.40
CA LEU A 44 -2.44 -24.08 11.73
C LEU A 44 -2.55 -22.56 11.62
N ILE A 45 -1.69 -21.93 10.80
CA ILE A 45 -1.64 -20.48 10.64
C ILE A 45 -2.94 -19.97 9.98
N LEU A 46 -3.39 -20.62 8.90
CA LEU A 46 -4.63 -20.24 8.22
C LEU A 46 -5.84 -20.39 9.15
N LEU A 47 -5.89 -21.46 9.95
CA LEU A 47 -6.94 -21.66 10.96
C LEU A 47 -6.93 -20.54 12.02
N TYR A 48 -5.75 -20.15 12.51
CA TYR A 48 -5.61 -19.01 13.43
C TYR A 48 -6.12 -17.71 12.81
N LEU A 49 -5.82 -17.46 11.55
CA LEU A 49 -6.17 -16.23 10.86
C LEU A 49 -7.67 -16.13 10.51
N THR A 50 -8.34 -17.23 10.28
CA THR A 50 -9.74 -17.28 9.83
C THR A 50 -10.70 -17.52 10.99
N GLU A 51 -10.57 -18.65 11.66
CA GLU A 51 -11.54 -19.16 12.64
C GLU A 51 -11.09 -19.00 14.10
N GLY A 52 -9.79 -19.14 14.36
CA GLY A 52 -9.26 -19.27 15.72
C GLY A 52 -9.37 -18.01 16.57
N LYS A 53 -9.27 -16.83 15.99
CA LYS A 53 -9.32 -15.49 16.63
C LYS A 53 -8.42 -15.32 17.86
N SER A 54 -8.05 -16.41 18.53
CA SER A 54 -7.12 -16.46 19.67
C SER A 54 -6.28 -17.73 19.62
N PHE A 55 -5.13 -17.73 20.28
CA PHE A 55 -4.27 -18.93 20.37
C PHE A 55 -4.97 -20.08 21.11
N ALA A 56 -5.81 -19.78 22.10
CA ALA A 56 -6.59 -20.79 22.80
C ALA A 56 -7.69 -21.38 21.92
N GLY A 57 -8.43 -20.54 21.17
CA GLY A 57 -9.44 -20.99 20.20
C GLY A 57 -8.83 -21.86 19.11
N THR A 58 -7.70 -21.44 18.53
CA THR A 58 -6.96 -22.24 17.54
C THR A 58 -6.51 -23.59 18.11
N SER A 59 -5.98 -23.59 19.36
CA SER A 59 -5.61 -24.82 20.04
C SER A 59 -6.79 -25.79 20.23
N ALA A 60 -7.96 -25.27 20.55
CA ALA A 60 -9.18 -26.08 20.70
C ALA A 60 -9.63 -26.66 19.35
N LEU A 61 -9.66 -25.86 18.29
CA LEU A 61 -10.04 -26.32 16.95
C LEU A 61 -9.09 -27.40 16.40
N LEU A 62 -7.77 -27.22 16.60
CA LEU A 62 -6.78 -28.24 16.19
C LEU A 62 -7.01 -29.59 16.88
N ARG A 63 -7.33 -29.59 18.18
CA ARG A 63 -7.67 -30.84 18.91
C ARG A 63 -8.97 -31.48 18.44
N MET A 64 -9.98 -30.67 18.12
CA MET A 64 -11.24 -31.17 17.58
C MET A 64 -11.07 -31.82 16.22
N GLY A 65 -10.14 -31.30 15.39
CA GLY A 65 -9.79 -31.89 14.10
C GLY A 65 -8.94 -33.16 14.19
N GLY A 66 -8.39 -33.48 15.36
CA GLY A 66 -7.59 -34.68 15.58
C GLY A 66 -6.18 -34.68 14.99
N ASP A 67 -5.79 -33.63 14.25
CA ASP A 67 -4.56 -33.62 13.45
C ASP A 67 -3.33 -33.18 14.25
N ILE A 68 -3.50 -32.21 15.15
CA ILE A 68 -2.36 -31.56 15.84
C ILE A 68 -2.71 -31.28 17.32
N GLU A 69 -1.96 -31.90 18.22
CA GLU A 69 -2.07 -31.61 19.65
C GLU A 69 -1.11 -30.49 20.07
N LEU A 70 -1.62 -29.27 20.14
CA LEU A 70 -0.90 -28.11 20.62
C LEU A 70 -1.69 -27.34 21.67
N ASN A 71 -1.02 -26.90 22.74
CA ASN A 71 -1.61 -25.94 23.67
C ASN A 71 -1.47 -24.49 23.12
N LYS A 72 -2.14 -23.54 23.77
CA LYS A 72 -2.11 -22.11 23.38
C LYS A 72 -0.70 -21.52 23.24
N ILE A 73 0.24 -21.95 24.09
CA ILE A 73 1.64 -21.48 24.06
C ILE A 73 2.36 -22.04 22.81
N GLY A 74 2.09 -23.31 22.49
CA GLY A 74 2.62 -23.96 21.28
C GLY A 74 2.13 -23.25 20.02
N VAL A 75 0.84 -22.93 19.91
CA VAL A 75 0.27 -22.14 18.80
C VAL A 75 0.96 -20.78 18.69
N TYR A 76 1.04 -20.03 19.80
CA TYR A 76 1.73 -18.74 19.85
C TYR A 76 3.17 -18.80 19.30
N LYS A 77 3.96 -19.77 19.79
CA LYS A 77 5.35 -19.94 19.36
C LYS A 77 5.45 -20.24 17.85
N ARG A 78 4.57 -21.08 17.32
CA ARG A 78 4.54 -21.43 15.89
C ARG A 78 4.14 -20.25 15.03
N VAL A 79 3.11 -19.50 15.39
CA VAL A 79 2.71 -18.27 14.67
C VAL A 79 3.85 -17.25 14.70
N ARG A 80 4.43 -17.00 15.86
CA ARG A 80 5.52 -16.04 16.02
C ARG A 80 6.76 -16.36 15.18
N SER A 81 7.19 -17.63 15.14
CA SER A 81 8.35 -18.04 14.35
C SER A 81 8.13 -18.04 12.85
N SER A 82 6.88 -17.95 12.39
CA SER A 82 6.55 -18.04 10.97
C SER A 82 6.58 -16.69 10.23
N ALA A 83 6.86 -15.58 10.90
CA ALA A 83 6.76 -14.24 10.31
C ALA A 83 7.60 -14.07 9.03
N GLU A 84 8.88 -14.44 9.05
CA GLU A 84 9.78 -14.31 7.90
C GLU A 84 9.41 -15.27 6.75
N TRP A 85 8.96 -16.48 7.08
CA TRP A 85 8.47 -17.42 6.09
C TRP A 85 7.20 -16.95 5.40
N LEU A 86 6.23 -16.43 6.15
CA LEU A 86 5.02 -15.85 5.61
C LEU A 86 5.31 -14.62 4.75
N LYS A 87 6.28 -13.80 5.15
CA LYS A 87 6.76 -12.69 4.34
C LYS A 87 7.31 -13.18 3.00
N TRP A 88 8.17 -14.19 3.01
CA TRP A 88 8.74 -14.77 1.80
C TRP A 88 7.65 -15.32 0.88
N LEU A 89 6.66 -16.04 1.42
CA LEU A 89 5.50 -16.52 0.65
C LEU A 89 4.72 -15.36 0.02
N CYS A 90 4.43 -14.32 0.79
CA CYS A 90 3.76 -13.13 0.26
C CYS A 90 4.55 -12.52 -0.90
N GLU A 91 5.86 -12.29 -0.73
CA GLU A 91 6.71 -11.73 -1.78
C GLU A 91 6.67 -12.59 -3.06
N HIS A 92 6.68 -13.91 -2.92
CA HIS A 92 6.56 -14.83 -4.06
C HIS A 92 5.23 -14.67 -4.78
N PHE A 93 4.11 -14.75 -4.05
CA PHE A 93 2.77 -14.66 -4.64
C PHE A 93 2.52 -13.32 -5.33
N TYR A 94 2.93 -12.22 -4.71
CA TYR A 94 2.67 -10.89 -5.24
C TYR A 94 3.60 -10.49 -6.39
N ARG A 95 4.83 -11.03 -6.46
CA ARG A 95 5.73 -10.83 -7.62
C ARG A 95 5.21 -11.48 -8.90
N HIS A 96 4.44 -12.53 -8.80
CA HIS A 96 3.96 -13.34 -9.94
C HIS A 96 2.46 -13.17 -10.24
N ASN A 97 1.80 -12.16 -9.67
CA ASN A 97 0.42 -11.84 -10.03
C ASN A 97 0.39 -11.21 -11.43
N GLY A 98 0.07 -12.05 -12.42
CA GLY A 98 0.13 -11.73 -13.85
C GLY A 98 -1.05 -10.94 -14.41
N LEU A 99 -1.72 -10.07 -13.64
CA LEU A 99 -2.69 -9.12 -14.19
C LEU A 99 -1.91 -7.98 -14.87
N LEU A 100 -1.61 -8.16 -16.16
CA LEU A 100 -0.96 -7.14 -16.96
C LEU A 100 -2.02 -6.23 -17.56
N ALA A 101 -2.23 -5.04 -16.97
CA ALA A 101 -2.85 -3.96 -17.70
C ALA A 101 -1.89 -3.46 -18.78
N GLU A 102 -2.39 -3.09 -19.96
CA GLU A 102 -1.56 -2.53 -21.03
C GLU A 102 -0.85 -1.26 -20.54
N LYS A 103 0.47 -1.29 -20.60
CA LYS A 103 1.31 -0.17 -20.23
C LYS A 103 1.43 0.80 -21.42
N PRO A 104 1.10 2.09 -21.26
CA PRO A 104 1.29 3.09 -22.30
C PRO A 104 2.72 3.10 -22.84
N GLN A 105 2.86 3.32 -24.15
CA GLN A 105 4.15 3.26 -24.84
C GLN A 105 5.21 4.21 -24.21
N TRP A 106 4.81 5.37 -23.72
CA TRP A 106 5.72 6.33 -23.08
C TRP A 106 6.24 5.89 -21.70
N LEU A 107 5.68 4.80 -21.12
CA LEU A 107 6.14 4.15 -19.88
C LEU A 107 6.90 2.85 -20.17
N LYS A 108 7.18 2.51 -21.45
CA LYS A 108 7.91 1.29 -21.80
C LYS A 108 9.28 1.26 -21.09
N GLY A 109 9.63 0.12 -20.51
CA GLY A 109 10.86 -0.07 -19.74
C GLY A 109 10.84 0.54 -18.33
N LYS A 110 9.75 1.19 -17.90
CA LYS A 110 9.59 1.74 -16.56
C LYS A 110 8.61 0.89 -15.74
N GLN A 111 8.83 0.82 -14.44
CA GLN A 111 7.89 0.26 -13.47
C GLN A 111 7.22 1.40 -12.72
N VAL A 112 5.91 1.33 -12.55
CA VAL A 112 5.16 2.40 -11.88
C VAL A 112 4.72 1.91 -10.52
N CYS A 113 5.24 2.55 -9.48
CA CYS A 113 5.07 2.16 -8.09
C CYS A 113 4.16 3.15 -7.37
N LEU A 114 3.03 2.67 -6.90
CA LEU A 114 2.17 3.45 -6.02
C LEU A 114 2.61 3.23 -4.58
N VAL A 115 2.87 4.31 -3.84
CA VAL A 115 3.23 4.24 -2.42
C VAL A 115 2.16 4.90 -1.57
N ASP A 116 1.80 4.24 -0.49
CA ASP A 116 0.86 4.77 0.49
C ASP A 116 1.07 4.09 1.85
N SER A 117 0.45 4.60 2.89
CA SER A 117 0.47 3.97 4.21
C SER A 117 -0.91 3.95 4.85
N SER A 118 -1.11 2.96 5.69
CA SER A 118 -2.33 2.83 6.48
C SER A 118 -1.99 2.70 7.95
N GLU A 119 -2.73 3.42 8.79
CA GLU A 119 -2.66 3.27 10.24
C GLU A 119 -3.67 2.23 10.69
N ASP A 120 -3.24 1.39 11.63
CA ASP A 120 -4.05 0.32 12.15
C ASP A 120 -4.04 0.28 13.68
N VAL A 121 -5.12 -0.25 14.24
CA VAL A 121 -5.36 -0.33 15.68
C VAL A 121 -5.25 -1.78 16.17
N ILE A 122 -4.85 -1.96 17.43
CA ILE A 122 -4.99 -3.24 18.10
C ILE A 122 -6.46 -3.42 18.48
N CYS A 123 -6.98 -4.64 18.38
CA CYS A 123 -8.33 -4.99 18.78
C CYS A 123 -8.61 -4.49 20.22
N GLY A 124 -9.72 -3.78 20.38
CA GLY A 124 -10.10 -3.16 21.67
C GLY A 124 -9.42 -1.82 21.98
N SER A 125 -8.52 -1.32 21.12
CA SER A 125 -7.91 0.01 21.26
C SER A 125 -8.56 1.05 20.38
N ARG A 126 -8.61 2.32 20.85
CA ARG A 126 -9.02 3.47 20.06
C ARG A 126 -7.84 4.20 19.41
N LYS A 127 -6.60 3.82 19.75
CA LYS A 127 -5.38 4.46 19.24
C LYS A 127 -4.73 3.58 18.19
N SER A 128 -4.21 4.19 17.14
CA SER A 128 -3.37 3.52 16.16
C SER A 128 -2.04 3.11 16.80
N TYR A 129 -1.59 1.90 16.56
CA TYR A 129 -0.32 1.37 17.06
C TYR A 129 0.66 1.04 15.96
N PHE A 130 0.15 0.74 14.76
CA PHE A 130 0.94 0.31 13.62
C PHE A 130 0.72 1.20 12.44
N ARG A 131 1.76 1.26 11.61
CA ARG A 131 1.68 1.82 10.27
C ARG A 131 2.19 0.81 9.27
N LEU A 132 1.34 0.51 8.29
CA LEU A 132 1.66 -0.33 7.17
C LEU A 132 2.09 0.56 6.01
N HIS A 133 3.35 0.46 5.59
CA HIS A 133 3.87 1.10 4.38
C HIS A 133 3.77 0.10 3.25
N TYR A 134 3.13 0.47 2.16
CA TYR A 134 2.84 -0.43 1.05
C TYR A 134 3.27 0.18 -0.28
N CYS A 135 4.00 -0.60 -1.06
CA CYS A 135 4.36 -0.28 -2.43
C CYS A 135 3.72 -1.27 -3.39
N LEU A 136 2.87 -0.77 -4.28
CA LEU A 136 2.11 -1.53 -5.27
C LEU A 136 2.67 -1.24 -6.67
N ASP A 137 2.93 -2.26 -7.48
CA ASP A 137 3.11 -2.07 -8.92
C ASP A 137 1.76 -1.80 -9.59
N LEU A 138 1.65 -0.69 -10.31
CA LEU A 138 0.39 -0.24 -10.88
C LEU A 138 -0.15 -1.19 -11.97
N PHE A 139 0.70 -1.78 -12.77
CA PHE A 139 0.28 -2.54 -13.95
C PHE A 139 0.11 -4.03 -13.68
N THR A 140 0.83 -4.57 -12.71
CA THR A 140 0.68 -5.97 -12.27
C THR A 140 -0.26 -6.10 -11.08
N LEU A 141 -0.58 -4.98 -10.40
CA LEU A 141 -1.25 -4.94 -9.09
C LEU A 141 -0.54 -5.80 -8.02
N GLY A 142 0.72 -6.13 -8.27
CA GLY A 142 1.55 -6.91 -7.37
C GLY A 142 2.12 -6.04 -6.23
N MET A 143 2.25 -6.63 -5.05
CA MET A 143 2.98 -6.01 -3.94
C MET A 143 4.47 -6.03 -4.23
N ARG A 144 5.11 -4.86 -4.27
CA ARG A 144 6.58 -4.75 -4.40
C ARG A 144 7.28 -4.72 -3.06
N GLU A 145 6.70 -4.00 -2.13
CA GLU A 145 7.27 -3.86 -0.79
C GLU A 145 6.18 -3.63 0.24
N LEU A 146 6.35 -4.27 1.37
CA LEU A 146 5.53 -4.09 2.56
C LEU A 146 6.44 -3.93 3.77
N LYS A 147 6.23 -2.87 4.53
CA LYS A 147 6.93 -2.64 5.80
C LYS A 147 5.92 -2.27 6.87
N VAL A 148 5.98 -2.96 7.98
CA VAL A 148 5.20 -2.63 9.19
C VAL A 148 6.11 -1.90 10.17
N THR A 149 5.65 -0.79 10.71
CA THR A 149 6.37 0.00 11.70
C THR A 149 5.45 0.38 12.85
N ASP A 150 6.03 0.94 13.92
CA ASP A 150 5.23 1.63 14.92
C ASP A 150 4.62 2.92 14.35
N ILE A 151 3.63 3.47 15.06
CA ILE A 151 2.94 4.69 14.65
C ILE A 151 3.82 5.93 14.67
N LYS A 152 4.95 5.91 15.40
CA LYS A 152 5.89 7.03 15.50
C LYS A 152 6.68 7.19 14.19
N THR A 153 6.85 6.11 13.45
CA THR A 153 7.46 6.15 12.11
C THR A 153 6.52 6.86 11.14
N GLY A 154 6.89 8.05 10.71
CA GLY A 154 6.10 8.89 9.81
C GLY A 154 5.96 8.32 8.40
N GLU A 155 5.06 8.91 7.61
CA GLU A 155 4.98 8.67 6.16
C GLU A 155 6.20 9.30 5.48
N ALA A 156 7.12 8.46 5.00
CA ALA A 156 8.32 8.91 4.30
C ALA A 156 8.71 7.91 3.20
N LEU A 157 9.27 8.41 2.11
CA LEU A 157 9.76 7.58 1.00
C LEU A 157 10.96 6.72 1.40
N THR A 158 11.72 7.14 2.40
CA THR A 158 12.82 6.36 2.99
C THR A 158 12.38 5.07 3.68
N ASN A 159 11.08 4.87 3.87
CA ASN A 159 10.55 3.60 4.35
C ASN A 159 10.55 2.50 3.27
N PHE A 160 10.73 2.86 2.00
CA PHE A 160 10.77 1.94 0.87
C PHE A 160 12.21 1.79 0.38
N ALA A 161 12.78 0.59 0.55
CA ALA A 161 14.19 0.32 0.24
C ALA A 161 14.42 -0.15 -1.22
N ASN A 162 13.37 -0.70 -1.87
CA ASN A 162 13.48 -1.37 -3.17
C ASN A 162 13.09 -0.45 -4.36
N LEU A 163 13.35 0.85 -4.26
CA LEU A 163 13.13 1.82 -5.33
C LEU A 163 14.44 2.07 -6.10
N GLY A 164 14.37 2.18 -7.43
CA GLY A 164 15.57 2.33 -8.27
C GLY A 164 15.33 3.01 -9.62
N LYS A 165 16.35 3.01 -10.47
CA LYS A 165 16.42 3.78 -11.75
C LYS A 165 15.28 3.54 -12.73
N ASN A 166 14.66 2.37 -12.69
CA ASN A 166 13.56 2.04 -13.61
C ASN A 166 12.18 2.33 -13.02
N ASP A 167 12.13 2.81 -11.79
CA ASP A 167 10.87 3.08 -11.09
C ASP A 167 10.37 4.50 -11.33
N ILE A 168 9.06 4.65 -11.43
CA ILE A 168 8.34 5.91 -11.33
C ILE A 168 7.44 5.79 -10.10
N VAL A 169 7.76 6.55 -9.06
CA VAL A 169 7.05 6.49 -7.78
C VAL A 169 5.92 7.52 -7.76
N ILE A 170 4.72 7.06 -7.48
CA ILE A 170 3.53 7.90 -7.34
C ILE A 170 3.13 7.92 -5.87
N GLY A 171 3.08 9.11 -5.29
CA GLY A 171 2.70 9.30 -3.89
C GLY A 171 1.77 10.49 -3.69
N ASP A 172 1.05 10.46 -2.59
CA ASP A 172 0.16 11.53 -2.18
C ASP A 172 0.88 12.73 -1.55
N ARG A 173 0.13 13.61 -0.87
CA ARG A 173 0.71 14.79 -0.19
C ARG A 173 1.60 14.45 1.00
N GLY A 174 1.46 13.28 1.59
CA GLY A 174 2.32 12.79 2.66
C GLY A 174 3.76 12.67 2.17
N TYR A 175 3.91 12.14 0.96
CA TYR A 175 5.20 11.89 0.31
C TYR A 175 5.73 13.05 -0.52
N GLY A 176 4.88 14.00 -0.93
CA GLY A 176 5.23 15.16 -1.74
C GLY A 176 5.98 16.25 -0.95
N THR A 177 7.08 15.88 -0.34
CA THR A 177 7.97 16.71 0.49
C THR A 177 9.35 16.85 -0.14
N MET A 178 10.11 17.86 0.27
CA MET A 178 11.49 18.06 -0.21
C MET A 178 12.40 16.86 0.07
N PRO A 179 12.44 16.32 1.31
CA PRO A 179 13.20 15.12 1.61
C PRO A 179 12.80 13.92 0.75
N GLY A 180 11.50 13.76 0.47
CA GLY A 180 11.01 12.68 -0.40
C GLY A 180 11.49 12.81 -1.84
N ILE A 181 11.43 14.00 -2.42
CA ILE A 181 11.93 14.26 -3.78
C ILE A 181 13.43 14.01 -3.86
N ARG A 182 14.19 14.46 -2.86
CA ARG A 182 15.63 14.23 -2.76
C ARG A 182 15.94 12.72 -2.75
N TYR A 183 15.33 11.99 -1.83
CA TYR A 183 15.51 10.54 -1.71
C TYR A 183 15.32 9.84 -3.05
N LEU A 184 14.23 10.12 -3.78
CA LEU A 184 13.99 9.50 -5.09
C LEU A 184 15.03 9.88 -6.13
N LYS A 185 15.53 11.11 -6.12
CA LYS A 185 16.62 11.52 -7.01
C LYS A 185 17.92 10.78 -6.70
N GLU A 186 18.26 10.60 -5.44
CA GLU A 186 19.43 9.83 -5.00
C GLU A 186 19.34 8.37 -5.42
N GLN A 187 18.12 7.77 -5.37
CA GLN A 187 17.88 6.42 -5.88
C GLN A 187 17.84 6.36 -7.44
N GLY A 188 17.89 7.49 -8.11
CA GLY A 188 17.72 7.58 -9.56
C GLY A 188 16.31 7.27 -10.05
N SER A 189 15.32 7.25 -9.15
CA SER A 189 13.92 6.95 -9.46
C SER A 189 13.21 8.16 -10.04
N GLY A 190 12.35 7.92 -11.05
CA GLY A 190 11.35 8.88 -11.48
C GLY A 190 10.25 9.04 -10.44
N PHE A 191 9.53 10.15 -10.50
CA PHE A 191 8.42 10.38 -9.57
C PHE A 191 7.29 11.23 -10.14
N VAL A 192 6.09 11.05 -9.56
CA VAL A 192 4.91 11.91 -9.70
C VAL A 192 4.29 12.06 -8.29
N LEU A 193 4.64 13.13 -7.60
CA LEU A 193 4.25 13.34 -6.21
C LEU A 193 3.31 14.54 -6.07
N ARG A 194 2.19 14.37 -5.37
CA ARG A 194 1.30 15.49 -5.07
C ARG A 194 1.93 16.40 -4.03
N LEU A 195 2.05 17.68 -4.35
CA LEU A 195 2.69 18.63 -3.46
C LEU A 195 1.80 19.12 -2.32
N ARG A 196 2.41 19.35 -1.16
CA ARG A 196 1.89 20.25 -0.13
C ARG A 196 2.19 21.69 -0.55
N ALA A 197 1.55 22.14 -1.62
CA ALA A 197 1.92 23.36 -2.35
C ALA A 197 2.08 24.63 -1.48
N ARG A 198 1.40 24.72 -0.34
CA ARG A 198 1.56 25.84 0.62
C ARG A 198 2.92 25.86 1.32
N ALA A 199 3.46 24.66 1.60
CA ALA A 199 4.74 24.49 2.29
C ALA A 199 5.93 24.40 1.32
N PHE A 200 5.67 24.50 0.02
CA PHE A 200 6.66 24.30 -1.01
C PHE A 200 7.05 25.64 -1.65
N THR A 201 8.23 26.12 -1.30
CA THR A 201 8.78 27.34 -1.92
C THR A 201 9.47 27.00 -3.23
N VAL A 202 9.12 27.72 -4.28
CA VAL A 202 9.70 27.54 -5.63
C VAL A 202 10.27 28.84 -6.17
N TYR A 203 11.25 28.69 -7.06
CA TYR A 203 12.02 29.76 -7.64
C TYR A 203 12.00 29.65 -9.17
N ASN A 204 12.18 30.76 -9.87
CA ASN A 204 12.41 30.77 -11.31
C ASN A 204 13.88 30.45 -11.64
N ARG A 205 14.23 30.50 -12.95
CA ARG A 205 15.61 30.24 -13.41
C ARG A 205 16.62 31.25 -12.87
N GLN A 206 16.18 32.47 -12.54
CA GLN A 206 17.00 33.55 -11.97
C GLN A 206 17.09 33.50 -10.43
N GLY A 207 16.60 32.44 -9.77
CA GLY A 207 16.63 32.31 -8.32
C GLY A 207 15.62 33.21 -7.58
N ARG A 208 14.69 33.87 -8.28
CA ARG A 208 13.64 34.67 -7.65
C ARG A 208 12.46 33.78 -7.23
N LYS A 209 11.98 33.98 -5.99
CA LYS A 209 10.79 33.27 -5.47
C LYS A 209 9.56 33.57 -6.33
N ILE A 210 8.80 32.54 -6.68
CA ILE A 210 7.58 32.66 -7.47
C ILE A 210 6.38 32.06 -6.75
N SER A 211 5.19 32.60 -7.09
CA SER A 211 3.92 32.07 -6.57
C SER A 211 3.40 30.96 -7.49
N LEU A 212 3.22 29.75 -6.96
CA LEU A 212 2.57 28.68 -7.70
C LEU A 212 1.14 29.06 -8.09
N LEU A 213 0.37 29.70 -7.20
CA LEU A 213 -0.98 30.15 -7.51
C LEU A 213 -0.98 31.20 -8.64
N GLY A 214 -0.01 32.09 -8.64
CA GLY A 214 0.15 33.07 -9.74
C GLY A 214 0.34 32.41 -11.11
N ARG A 215 1.09 31.30 -11.17
CA ARG A 215 1.29 30.51 -12.39
C ARG A 215 0.06 29.72 -12.82
N LEU A 216 -0.86 29.45 -11.92
CA LEU A 216 -2.09 28.69 -12.17
C LEU A 216 -3.32 29.57 -12.39
N LYS A 217 -3.19 30.86 -12.10
CA LYS A 217 -4.25 31.85 -12.34
C LYS A 217 -4.65 31.85 -13.83
N GLY A 218 -5.95 31.85 -14.11
CA GLY A 218 -6.46 31.80 -15.48
C GLY A 218 -6.73 30.42 -16.06
N LEU A 219 -6.30 29.32 -15.41
CA LEU A 219 -6.69 27.97 -15.86
C LEU A 219 -8.23 27.78 -15.75
N LYS A 220 -8.83 27.27 -16.82
CA LYS A 220 -10.25 26.85 -16.85
C LYS A 220 -10.43 25.49 -16.18
N ALA A 221 -11.63 25.14 -15.78
CA ALA A 221 -11.95 23.83 -15.23
C ALA A 221 -11.56 22.71 -16.22
N GLY A 222 -10.82 21.70 -15.74
CA GLY A 222 -10.27 20.60 -16.55
C GLY A 222 -8.98 20.95 -17.31
N GLU A 223 -8.62 22.24 -17.43
CA GLU A 223 -7.37 22.62 -18.09
C GLU A 223 -6.16 22.25 -17.26
N SER A 224 -5.11 21.73 -17.94
CA SER A 224 -3.84 21.38 -17.33
C SER A 224 -2.71 22.24 -17.88
N ARG A 225 -1.67 22.46 -17.06
CA ARG A 225 -0.48 23.20 -17.40
C ARG A 225 0.74 22.56 -16.78
N SER A 226 1.89 22.57 -17.50
CA SER A 226 3.18 22.26 -16.91
C SER A 226 4.13 23.43 -17.06
N PHE A 227 5.05 23.55 -16.11
CA PHE A 227 6.12 24.53 -16.13
C PHE A 227 7.28 24.10 -15.25
N GLU A 228 8.48 24.54 -15.59
CA GLU A 228 9.67 24.32 -14.80
C GLU A 228 9.78 25.34 -13.67
N VAL A 229 10.22 24.86 -12.52
CA VAL A 229 10.60 25.65 -11.35
C VAL A 229 11.91 25.13 -10.80
N ARG A 230 12.47 25.84 -9.83
CA ARG A 230 13.58 25.36 -9.01
C ARG A 230 13.17 25.37 -7.55
N TYR A 231 13.74 24.49 -6.76
CA TYR A 231 13.67 24.55 -5.32
C TYR A 231 15.08 24.65 -4.75
N LEU A 232 15.19 25.34 -3.61
CA LEU A 232 16.47 25.50 -2.92
C LEU A 232 16.71 24.29 -2.03
N HIS A 233 17.88 23.68 -2.16
CA HIS A 233 18.32 22.58 -1.34
C HIS A 233 19.83 22.69 -1.10
N GLU A 234 20.25 22.77 0.17
CA GLU A 234 21.66 22.89 0.60
C GLU A 234 22.43 23.99 -0.17
N GLY A 235 21.77 25.12 -0.41
CA GLY A 235 22.36 26.24 -1.16
C GLY A 235 22.24 26.15 -2.69
N GLU A 236 21.81 25.03 -3.24
CA GLU A 236 21.69 24.84 -4.68
C GLU A 236 20.24 24.91 -5.19
N TYR A 237 20.07 25.47 -6.39
CA TYR A 237 18.77 25.51 -7.07
C TYR A 237 18.56 24.28 -7.94
N VAL A 238 17.78 23.33 -7.44
CA VAL A 238 17.49 22.06 -8.12
C VAL A 238 16.27 22.20 -9.02
N PRO A 239 16.33 21.81 -10.31
CA PRO A 239 15.21 21.89 -11.24
C PRO A 239 14.12 20.87 -10.89
N LEU A 240 12.86 21.30 -11.09
CA LEU A 240 11.66 20.50 -10.84
C LEU A 240 10.57 20.91 -11.82
N ARG A 241 9.91 19.92 -12.42
CA ARG A 241 8.74 20.17 -13.27
C ARG A 241 7.47 20.06 -12.44
N ILE A 242 6.60 21.03 -12.55
CA ILE A 242 5.27 21.05 -11.96
C ILE A 242 4.24 20.78 -13.06
N CYS A 243 3.34 19.83 -12.80
CA CYS A 243 2.12 19.65 -13.60
C CYS A 243 0.92 19.95 -12.71
N ALA A 244 0.00 20.76 -13.20
CA ALA A 244 -1.19 21.14 -12.43
C ALA A 244 -2.44 21.16 -13.30
N MET A 245 -3.59 20.89 -12.69
CA MET A 245 -4.89 20.95 -13.33
C MET A 245 -5.88 21.71 -12.45
N ARG A 246 -6.71 22.54 -13.04
CA ARG A 246 -7.88 23.15 -12.38
C ARG A 246 -8.99 22.09 -12.26
N LYS A 247 -9.47 21.87 -11.05
CA LYS A 247 -10.60 20.97 -10.79
C LYS A 247 -11.90 21.52 -11.38
N ASP A 248 -12.81 20.62 -11.70
CA ASP A 248 -14.20 20.97 -11.93
C ASP A 248 -14.88 21.48 -10.64
N ARG A 249 -16.07 22.09 -10.78
CA ARG A 249 -16.80 22.69 -9.67
C ARG A 249 -17.18 21.68 -8.59
N ASP A 250 -17.54 20.45 -8.96
CA ASP A 250 -18.00 19.45 -8.00
C ASP A 250 -16.84 18.89 -7.19
N SER A 251 -15.70 18.61 -7.83
CA SER A 251 -14.44 18.22 -7.17
C SER A 251 -13.92 19.33 -6.27
N GLU A 252 -14.05 20.60 -6.64
CA GLU A 252 -13.69 21.76 -5.82
C GLU A 252 -14.57 21.84 -4.56
N ARG A 253 -15.89 21.72 -4.72
CA ARG A 253 -16.87 21.71 -3.61
C ARG A 253 -16.64 20.55 -2.66
N ALA A 254 -16.45 19.33 -3.19
CA ALA A 254 -16.14 18.14 -2.39
C ALA A 254 -14.84 18.31 -1.59
N GLY A 255 -13.80 18.84 -2.22
CA GLY A 255 -12.55 19.17 -1.56
C GLY A 255 -12.71 20.21 -0.45
N PHE A 256 -13.53 21.24 -0.67
CA PHE A 256 -13.78 22.27 0.34
C PHE A 256 -14.57 21.74 1.55
N LYS A 257 -15.57 20.87 1.32
CA LYS A 257 -16.27 20.16 2.41
C LYS A 257 -15.31 19.36 3.28
N ARG A 258 -14.35 18.65 2.66
CA ARG A 258 -13.31 17.90 3.39
C ARG A 258 -12.41 18.83 4.21
N LEU A 259 -12.00 19.98 3.65
CA LEU A 259 -11.20 20.98 4.36
C LEU A 259 -11.93 21.55 5.59
N LYS A 260 -13.23 21.85 5.46
CA LYS A 260 -14.06 22.30 6.60
C LYS A 260 -14.11 21.23 7.68
N LYS A 261 -14.41 19.97 7.32
CA LYS A 261 -14.44 18.85 8.27
C LYS A 261 -13.10 18.67 8.98
N GLU A 262 -11.99 18.75 8.26
CA GLU A 262 -10.64 18.66 8.85
C GLU A 262 -10.35 19.81 9.82
N ASN A 263 -10.78 21.04 9.50
CA ASN A 263 -10.61 22.17 10.41
C ASN A 263 -11.46 22.04 11.67
N GLN A 264 -12.69 21.53 11.56
CA GLN A 264 -13.53 21.25 12.73
C GLN A 264 -12.86 20.28 13.71
N HIS A 265 -12.26 19.20 13.19
CA HIS A 265 -11.64 18.17 14.05
C HIS A 265 -10.24 18.53 14.55
N LYS A 266 -9.37 19.10 13.68
CA LYS A 266 -7.95 19.29 13.99
C LYS A 266 -7.61 20.72 14.45
N ARG A 267 -8.48 21.71 14.27
CA ARG A 267 -8.23 23.12 14.51
C ARG A 267 -9.35 23.82 15.29
N HIS A 268 -10.09 23.07 16.08
CA HIS A 268 -11.14 23.57 16.95
C HIS A 268 -12.13 24.55 16.25
N GLY A 269 -12.52 24.23 15.02
CA GLY A 269 -13.51 25.02 14.26
C GLY A 269 -12.94 26.26 13.53
N ALA A 270 -11.61 26.43 13.49
CA ALA A 270 -11.01 27.57 12.78
C ALA A 270 -11.44 27.61 11.30
N GLU A 271 -11.65 28.80 10.76
CA GLU A 271 -12.02 28.98 9.35
C GLU A 271 -10.93 28.50 8.39
N VAL A 272 -11.36 28.05 7.20
CA VAL A 272 -10.42 27.67 6.15
C VAL A 272 -9.79 28.92 5.56
N SER A 273 -8.48 29.12 5.74
CA SER A 273 -7.79 30.29 5.19
C SER A 273 -7.98 30.40 3.67
N GLU A 274 -8.07 31.63 3.16
CA GLU A 274 -8.21 31.92 1.73
C GLU A 274 -7.15 31.22 0.88
N LEU A 275 -5.90 31.24 1.33
CA LEU A 275 -4.80 30.57 0.66
C LEU A 275 -5.05 29.05 0.53
N ARG A 276 -5.58 28.42 1.56
CA ARG A 276 -5.89 26.99 1.57
C ARG A 276 -7.08 26.67 0.65
N SER A 277 -8.06 27.53 0.62
CA SER A 277 -9.19 27.48 -0.30
C SER A 277 -8.72 27.64 -1.76
N ALA A 278 -7.87 28.63 -2.04
CA ALA A 278 -7.32 28.86 -3.37
C ALA A 278 -6.54 27.63 -3.90
N TYR A 279 -5.68 27.03 -3.09
CA TYR A 279 -4.97 25.80 -3.48
C TYR A 279 -5.91 24.58 -3.64
N ASN A 280 -7.06 24.55 -2.96
CA ASN A 280 -8.02 23.45 -3.12
C ASN A 280 -8.57 23.35 -4.55
N ARG A 281 -8.55 24.43 -5.30
CA ARG A 281 -9.02 24.51 -6.69
C ARG A 281 -8.16 23.70 -7.66
N TYR A 282 -6.95 23.30 -7.26
CA TYR A 282 -5.98 22.68 -8.16
C TYR A 282 -5.52 21.31 -7.64
N ILE A 283 -5.17 20.44 -8.58
CA ILE A 283 -4.29 19.29 -8.34
C ILE A 283 -2.91 19.73 -8.82
N ILE A 284 -1.91 19.66 -7.94
CA ILE A 284 -0.53 20.10 -8.23
C ILE A 284 0.39 18.95 -7.90
N VAL A 285 1.13 18.48 -8.89
CA VAL A 285 2.11 17.40 -8.75
C VAL A 285 3.49 17.89 -9.19
N ALA A 286 4.50 17.44 -8.47
CA ALA A 286 5.89 17.54 -8.90
C ALA A 286 6.29 16.27 -9.63
N THR A 287 7.07 16.38 -10.69
CA THR A 287 7.53 15.23 -11.45
C THR A 287 8.96 15.41 -11.95
N SER A 288 9.68 14.30 -12.09
CA SER A 288 10.95 14.19 -12.78
C SER A 288 10.79 13.77 -14.25
N LEU A 289 9.56 13.44 -14.68
CA LEU A 289 9.32 13.00 -16.05
C LEU A 289 9.56 14.15 -17.04
N ALA A 290 10.28 13.84 -18.12
CA ALA A 290 10.59 14.80 -19.16
C ALA A 290 9.34 15.36 -19.86
N GLU A 291 9.48 16.46 -20.59
CA GLU A 291 8.38 17.11 -21.31
C GLU A 291 7.72 16.23 -22.38
N LYS A 292 8.37 15.15 -22.82
CA LYS A 292 7.78 14.12 -23.69
C LYS A 292 6.47 13.55 -23.11
N ALA A 293 6.34 13.48 -21.78
CA ALA A 293 5.08 13.19 -21.11
C ALA A 293 4.32 14.51 -20.90
N SER A 294 3.17 14.69 -21.57
CA SER A 294 2.34 15.89 -21.42
C SER A 294 1.86 16.09 -19.98
N ALA A 295 1.41 17.30 -19.62
CA ALA A 295 0.85 17.57 -18.31
C ALA A 295 -0.37 16.68 -18.01
N SER A 296 -1.23 16.44 -19.00
CA SER A 296 -2.40 15.57 -18.86
C SER A 296 -1.99 14.12 -18.60
N GLN A 297 -1.03 13.58 -19.35
CA GLN A 297 -0.52 12.21 -19.12
C GLN A 297 0.05 12.02 -17.72
N VAL A 298 0.82 12.99 -17.21
CA VAL A 298 1.35 12.94 -15.84
C VAL A 298 0.24 12.99 -14.80
N LEU A 299 -0.78 13.81 -15.02
CA LEU A 299 -1.92 13.93 -14.11
C LEU A 299 -2.85 12.71 -14.16
N GLU A 300 -3.02 12.09 -15.32
CA GLU A 300 -3.74 10.82 -15.46
C GLU A 300 -2.99 9.70 -14.75
N LEU A 301 -1.67 9.63 -14.91
CA LEU A 301 -0.85 8.67 -14.17
C LEU A 301 -1.00 8.88 -12.66
N TYR A 302 -0.97 10.13 -12.20
CA TYR A 302 -1.23 10.44 -10.79
C TYR A 302 -2.64 10.02 -10.36
N ARG A 303 -3.64 10.14 -11.21
CA ARG A 303 -5.02 9.73 -10.92
C ARG A 303 -5.12 8.24 -10.61
N MET A 304 -4.26 7.41 -11.22
CA MET A 304 -4.23 5.97 -10.94
C MET A 304 -3.80 5.62 -9.51
N ARG A 305 -3.28 6.59 -8.74
CA ARG A 305 -2.91 6.40 -7.34
C ARG A 305 -4.05 5.83 -6.49
N TRP A 306 -5.30 6.09 -6.85
CA TRP A 306 -6.44 5.56 -6.09
C TRP A 306 -6.52 4.03 -6.04
N GLN A 307 -5.81 3.33 -6.93
CA GLN A 307 -5.75 1.86 -6.93
C GLN A 307 -5.19 1.31 -5.60
N ILE A 308 -4.19 1.97 -5.02
CA ILE A 308 -3.65 1.54 -3.73
C ILE A 308 -4.67 1.71 -2.58
N GLU A 309 -5.54 2.72 -2.66
CA GLU A 309 -6.64 2.90 -1.69
C GLU A 309 -7.66 1.75 -1.78
N LEU A 310 -7.90 1.21 -2.98
CA LEU A 310 -8.76 0.02 -3.16
C LEU A 310 -8.13 -1.23 -2.56
N VAL A 311 -6.81 -1.41 -2.70
CA VAL A 311 -6.09 -2.51 -2.05
C VAL A 311 -6.29 -2.44 -0.54
N PHE A 312 -6.02 -1.28 0.08
CA PHE A 312 -6.25 -1.12 1.52
C PHE A 312 -7.71 -1.35 1.92
N LYS A 313 -8.67 -0.86 1.12
CA LYS A 313 -10.09 -1.09 1.38
C LYS A 313 -10.42 -2.59 1.36
N ARG A 314 -9.93 -3.34 0.38
CA ARG A 314 -10.11 -4.81 0.30
C ARG A 314 -9.50 -5.50 1.51
N LEU A 315 -8.25 -5.19 1.85
CA LEU A 315 -7.56 -5.76 3.00
C LEU A 315 -8.34 -5.50 4.30
N LYS A 316 -8.85 -4.29 4.51
CA LYS A 316 -9.63 -3.93 5.70
C LYS A 316 -11.00 -4.60 5.74
N SER A 317 -11.74 -4.60 4.64
CA SER A 317 -13.13 -5.07 4.62
C SER A 317 -13.25 -6.59 4.52
N LEU A 318 -12.43 -7.23 3.68
CA LEU A 318 -12.53 -8.68 3.45
C LEU A 318 -11.70 -9.49 4.42
N PHE A 319 -10.50 -9.02 4.73
CA PHE A 319 -9.54 -9.78 5.54
C PHE A 319 -9.40 -9.25 6.97
N ARG A 320 -10.09 -8.16 7.32
CA ARG A 320 -10.06 -7.53 8.66
C ARG A 320 -8.63 -7.35 9.19
N TYR A 321 -7.70 -7.01 8.31
CA TYR A 321 -6.30 -6.93 8.67
C TYR A 321 -6.00 -5.81 9.70
N ASN A 322 -6.92 -4.87 9.86
CA ASN A 322 -6.89 -3.82 10.86
C ASN A 322 -7.36 -4.24 12.27
N GLU A 323 -7.79 -5.51 12.45
CA GLU A 323 -8.21 -6.06 13.73
C GLU A 323 -7.09 -6.95 14.32
N ILE A 324 -5.93 -6.36 14.61
CA ILE A 324 -4.76 -7.10 15.09
C ILE A 324 -5.03 -7.59 16.52
N PRO A 325 -4.96 -8.91 16.80
CA PRO A 325 -5.28 -9.45 18.11
C PRO A 325 -4.11 -9.39 19.10
N VAL A 326 -2.93 -8.90 18.69
CA VAL A 326 -1.68 -8.97 19.45
C VAL A 326 -0.93 -7.64 19.44
N LYS A 327 -0.03 -7.45 20.42
CA LYS A 327 0.89 -6.30 20.44
C LYS A 327 1.98 -6.44 19.37
N LEU A 328 2.69 -5.33 19.08
CA LEU A 328 3.75 -5.30 18.07
C LEU A 328 4.93 -6.18 18.48
N ASP A 329 5.01 -7.36 17.89
CA ASP A 329 6.14 -8.25 17.90
C ASP A 329 6.11 -9.12 16.63
N GLN A 330 6.95 -10.15 16.56
CA GLN A 330 6.97 -11.10 15.43
C GLN A 330 5.60 -11.74 15.16
N THR A 331 4.73 -11.83 16.17
CA THR A 331 3.38 -12.38 16.03
C THR A 331 2.47 -11.45 15.23
N ALA A 332 2.60 -10.14 15.41
CA ALA A 332 1.88 -9.16 14.60
C ALA A 332 2.33 -9.20 13.12
N TYR A 333 3.63 -9.31 12.87
CA TYR A 333 4.14 -9.48 11.50
C TYR A 333 3.62 -10.78 10.87
N ALA A 334 3.65 -11.90 11.60
CA ALA A 334 3.08 -13.17 11.14
C ALA A 334 1.59 -13.03 10.80
N TRP A 335 0.84 -12.31 11.63
CA TRP A 335 -0.57 -12.05 11.40
C TRP A 335 -0.79 -11.21 10.12
N PHE A 336 -0.04 -10.13 9.93
CA PHE A 336 -0.14 -9.29 8.72
C PHE A 336 0.21 -10.06 7.46
N TYR A 337 1.38 -10.70 7.42
CA TYR A 337 1.80 -11.45 6.25
C TYR A 337 0.89 -12.65 5.99
N GLY A 338 0.40 -13.30 7.03
CA GLY A 338 -0.58 -14.37 6.90
C GLY A 338 -1.91 -13.91 6.28
N LYS A 339 -2.44 -12.75 6.69
CA LYS A 339 -3.64 -12.15 6.09
C LYS A 339 -3.42 -11.76 4.63
N LEU A 340 -2.26 -11.21 4.29
CA LEU A 340 -1.89 -10.90 2.90
C LEU A 340 -1.74 -12.17 2.06
N LEU A 341 -1.11 -13.20 2.59
CA LEU A 341 -1.00 -14.49 1.92
C LEU A 341 -2.39 -15.09 1.66
N LEU A 342 -3.26 -15.08 2.66
CA LEU A 342 -4.64 -15.54 2.50
C LEU A 342 -5.37 -14.77 1.38
N ALA A 343 -5.18 -13.44 1.32
CA ALA A 343 -5.75 -12.62 0.26
C ALA A 343 -5.23 -13.04 -1.13
N ALA A 344 -3.93 -13.24 -1.27
CA ALA A 344 -3.30 -13.66 -2.52
C ALA A 344 -3.77 -15.05 -2.98
N LEU A 345 -3.90 -15.98 -2.03
CA LEU A 345 -4.42 -17.33 -2.29
C LEU A 345 -5.88 -17.31 -2.75
N CYS A 346 -6.73 -16.53 -2.08
CA CYS A 346 -8.12 -16.35 -2.50
C CYS A 346 -8.23 -15.71 -3.88
N GLU A 347 -7.42 -14.71 -4.20
CA GLU A 347 -7.39 -14.10 -5.54
C GLU A 347 -6.98 -15.10 -6.62
N ARG A 348 -6.02 -15.97 -6.35
CA ARG A 348 -5.64 -17.04 -7.28
C ARG A 348 -6.75 -18.04 -7.51
N LEU A 349 -7.39 -18.52 -6.45
CA LEU A 349 -8.53 -19.45 -6.57
C LEU A 349 -9.64 -18.86 -7.45
N VAL A 350 -9.96 -17.58 -7.26
CA VAL A 350 -10.98 -16.89 -8.07
C VAL A 350 -10.54 -16.76 -9.52
N ASN A 351 -9.28 -16.38 -9.77
CA ASN A 351 -8.76 -16.15 -11.12
C ASN A 351 -8.64 -17.45 -11.93
N GLU A 352 -8.36 -18.58 -11.28
CA GLU A 352 -8.31 -19.89 -11.95
C GLU A 352 -9.69 -20.55 -12.12
N GLY A 353 -10.77 -19.84 -11.73
CA GLY A 353 -12.14 -20.33 -11.90
C GLY A 353 -12.48 -21.54 -11.02
N ARG A 354 -11.67 -21.84 -10.03
CA ARG A 354 -11.89 -22.95 -9.09
C ARG A 354 -13.02 -22.69 -8.09
N PHE A 355 -13.42 -21.40 -7.95
CA PHE A 355 -14.68 -21.02 -7.31
C PHE A 355 -15.68 -20.61 -8.39
N PRO A 356 -16.86 -21.26 -8.49
CA PRO A 356 -17.92 -20.76 -9.34
C PRO A 356 -18.33 -19.40 -8.81
N LEU A 357 -18.02 -18.34 -9.56
CA LEU A 357 -18.63 -17.04 -9.33
C LEU A 357 -20.14 -17.25 -9.47
N GLU A 358 -20.90 -17.01 -8.41
CA GLU A 358 -22.35 -17.02 -8.49
C GLU A 358 -22.75 -16.21 -9.74
N LYS A 359 -23.50 -16.87 -10.63
CA LYS A 359 -24.01 -16.25 -11.85
C LYS A 359 -24.63 -14.92 -11.45
N LYS A 360 -24.11 -13.81 -12.01
CA LYS A 360 -24.70 -12.49 -11.88
C LYS A 360 -26.21 -12.64 -12.04
N ARG A 361 -26.97 -12.43 -10.96
CA ARG A 361 -28.41 -12.26 -11.07
C ARG A 361 -28.62 -11.09 -12.02
N LYS A 362 -29.13 -11.38 -13.22
CA LYS A 362 -29.67 -10.35 -14.09
C LYS A 362 -30.77 -9.68 -13.30
N ILE A 363 -30.52 -8.47 -12.86
CA ILE A 363 -31.57 -7.59 -12.40
C ILE A 363 -32.32 -7.21 -13.68
N ASN A 364 -33.52 -7.79 -13.83
CA ASN A 364 -34.51 -7.32 -14.80
C ASN A 364 -35.06 -5.98 -14.34
#